data_ad68f8d22fd73b0dec117154302991f6
#
_entry.id   ad68f8d22fd73b0dec117154302991f6
#
_cell.length_a   1.000
_cell.length_b   1.000
_cell.length_c   1.000
_cell.angle_alpha   90.00
_cell.angle_beta   90.00
_cell.angle_gamma   90.00
#
_symmetry.space_group_name_H-M   'P 1'
#
loop_
_entity.id
_entity.type
_entity.pdbx_description
1 polymer ?
#
loop_
_entity_poly.entity_id
_entity_poly.type
_entity_poly.pdbx_seq_one_letter_code
_entity_poly.pdbx_strand_id
1 'polypeptide(L)'
;MSSSKPLRRITAPVVAAGPSGKRFRTRLHLSQGEAEALTEIGQFLGSLYRRELAGRIRLGRMDRKAQSVWRAERKRALTAVSSSRWAGAITRAVEDQYQLGMRALGAHVGDLQSAIEILEQRCALRPGETAAADTSGD
;
A
#
# COMPACT_ATOMS: atom_id res chain seq x y z
N MET A 1 -44.02 0.96 -13.90
CA MET A 1 -43.13 -0.13 -13.42
C MET A 1 -41.70 0.43 -13.42
N SER A 2 -41.20 0.71 -12.24
CA SER A 2 -39.86 1.29 -12.09
C SER A 2 -38.82 0.18 -12.21
N SER A 3 -38.08 0.15 -13.33
CA SER A 3 -36.96 -0.77 -13.51
C SER A 3 -35.78 -0.27 -12.69
N SER A 4 -35.53 -0.89 -11.54
CA SER A 4 -34.32 -0.60 -10.76
C SER A 4 -33.10 -1.14 -11.50
N LYS A 5 -32.24 -0.23 -11.96
CA LYS A 5 -30.97 -0.53 -12.59
C LYS A 5 -30.10 -1.32 -11.58
N PRO A 6 -29.54 -2.49 -11.96
CA PRO A 6 -28.66 -3.22 -11.05
C PRO A 6 -27.45 -2.36 -10.69
N LEU A 7 -27.15 -2.32 -9.40
CA LEU A 7 -25.95 -1.64 -8.91
C LEU A 7 -24.72 -2.23 -9.59
N ARG A 8 -23.86 -1.34 -10.11
CA ARG A 8 -22.59 -1.71 -10.73
C ARG A 8 -21.80 -2.58 -9.75
N ARG A 9 -21.46 -3.78 -10.16
CA ARG A 9 -20.62 -4.68 -9.35
C ARG A 9 -19.28 -3.99 -9.15
N ILE A 10 -18.99 -3.57 -7.92
CA ILE A 10 -17.66 -3.12 -7.56
C ILE A 10 -16.77 -4.35 -7.70
N THR A 11 -15.81 -4.31 -8.62
CA THR A 11 -14.76 -5.33 -8.70
C THR A 11 -14.11 -5.40 -7.33
N ALA A 12 -14.07 -6.61 -6.76
CA ALA A 12 -13.43 -6.82 -5.47
C ALA A 12 -12.05 -6.14 -5.51
N PRO A 13 -11.68 -5.37 -4.47
CA PRO A 13 -10.37 -4.76 -4.41
C PRO A 13 -9.33 -5.85 -4.67
N VAL A 14 -8.35 -5.57 -5.50
CA VAL A 14 -7.22 -6.48 -5.71
C VAL A 14 -6.49 -6.56 -4.38
N VAL A 15 -6.96 -7.42 -3.52
CA VAL A 15 -6.22 -7.83 -2.33
C VAL A 15 -5.04 -8.58 -2.88
N ALA A 16 -3.84 -8.00 -2.78
CA ALA A 16 -2.63 -8.73 -3.07
C ALA A 16 -2.72 -10.06 -2.32
N ALA A 17 -2.80 -11.16 -3.08
CA ALA A 17 -2.83 -12.48 -2.47
C ALA A 17 -1.59 -12.56 -1.58
N GLY A 18 -1.81 -12.70 -0.28
CA GLY A 18 -0.74 -12.92 0.66
C GLY A 18 0.03 -14.16 0.21
N PRO A 19 1.33 -14.27 0.56
CA PRO A 19 2.10 -15.45 0.21
C PRO A 19 1.32 -16.69 0.61
N SER A 20 1.24 -17.68 -0.28
CA SER A 20 0.55 -18.95 -0.04
C SER A 20 1.22 -19.63 1.16
N GLY A 21 0.66 -19.46 2.33
CA GLY A 21 1.16 -20.02 3.58
C GLY A 21 0.08 -20.05 4.63
N LYS A 22 0.17 -21.01 5.52
CA LYS A 22 -0.72 -21.08 6.69
C LYS A 22 -0.27 -20.03 7.71
N ARG A 23 -1.21 -19.19 8.15
CA ARG A 23 -0.97 -18.24 9.22
C ARG A 23 -1.35 -18.90 10.54
N PHE A 24 -0.38 -19.02 11.44
CA PHE A 24 -0.63 -19.45 12.80
C PHE A 24 -0.65 -18.23 13.70
N ARG A 25 -1.65 -18.15 14.58
CA ARG A 25 -1.69 -17.21 15.68
C ARG A 25 -1.56 -17.99 16.96
N THR A 26 -0.60 -17.61 17.80
CA THR A 26 -0.48 -18.13 19.15
C THR A 26 -0.40 -16.96 20.13
N ARG A 27 -0.87 -17.19 21.34
CA ARG A 27 -0.72 -16.25 22.45
C ARG A 27 0.60 -16.55 23.14
N LEU A 28 1.45 -15.55 23.24
CA LEU A 28 2.69 -15.66 24.01
C LEU A 28 2.37 -15.42 25.48
N HIS A 29 2.80 -16.33 26.33
CA HIS A 29 2.77 -16.18 27.79
C HIS A 29 4.15 -15.69 28.23
N LEU A 30 4.27 -14.38 28.37
CA LEU A 30 5.53 -13.72 28.70
C LEU A 30 5.52 -13.29 30.17
N SER A 31 6.65 -13.39 30.82
CA SER A 31 6.91 -12.65 32.05
C SER A 31 7.00 -11.15 31.75
N GLN A 32 6.88 -10.31 32.77
CA GLN A 32 6.97 -8.87 32.60
C GLN A 32 8.31 -8.46 31.96
N GLY A 33 9.45 -9.03 32.40
CA GLY A 33 10.76 -8.71 31.85
C GLY A 33 10.90 -9.11 30.37
N GLU A 34 10.32 -10.24 29.94
CA GLU A 34 10.31 -10.66 28.55
C GLU A 34 9.43 -9.73 27.70
N ALA A 35 8.29 -9.27 28.22
CA ALA A 35 7.43 -8.32 27.54
C ALA A 35 8.11 -6.96 27.34
N GLU A 36 8.81 -6.47 28.36
CA GLU A 36 9.62 -5.25 28.30
C GLU A 36 10.73 -5.37 27.26
N ALA A 37 11.51 -6.46 27.29
CA ALA A 37 12.58 -6.71 26.30
C ALA A 37 12.05 -6.78 24.86
N LEU A 38 10.92 -7.44 24.63
CA LEU A 38 10.29 -7.47 23.31
C LEU A 38 9.80 -6.09 22.87
N THR A 39 9.30 -5.29 23.81
CA THR A 39 8.87 -3.92 23.53
C THR A 39 10.06 -3.04 23.12
N GLU A 40 11.18 -3.12 23.80
CA GLU A 40 12.41 -2.39 23.44
C GLU A 40 12.93 -2.80 22.08
N ILE A 41 12.99 -4.10 21.79
CA ILE A 41 13.37 -4.61 20.46
C ILE A 41 12.41 -4.08 19.38
N GLY A 42 11.10 -4.12 19.65
CA GLY A 42 10.08 -3.63 18.76
C GLY A 42 10.20 -2.12 18.46
N GLN A 43 10.48 -1.33 19.50
CA GLN A 43 10.72 0.11 19.38
C GLN A 43 11.98 0.40 18.55
N PHE A 44 13.07 -0.30 18.82
CA PHE A 44 14.31 -0.18 18.07
C PHE A 44 14.13 -0.52 16.58
N LEU A 45 13.61 -1.70 16.28
CA LEU A 45 13.38 -2.14 14.90
C LEU A 45 12.35 -1.25 14.18
N GLY A 46 11.31 -0.81 14.89
CA GLY A 46 10.31 0.12 14.38
C GLY A 46 10.91 1.50 14.07
N SER A 47 11.88 1.99 14.84
CA SER A 47 12.58 3.23 14.56
C SER A 47 13.43 3.14 13.29
N LEU A 48 14.15 2.02 13.13
CA LEU A 48 14.92 1.73 11.90
C LEU A 48 14.00 1.68 10.68
N TYR A 49 12.88 0.94 10.78
CA TYR A 49 11.90 0.84 9.71
C TYR A 49 11.33 2.19 9.28
N ARG A 50 10.88 3.02 10.23
CA ARG A 50 10.33 4.36 9.94
C ARG A 50 11.35 5.27 9.28
N ARG A 51 12.60 5.25 9.73
CA ARG A 51 13.69 6.02 9.13
C ARG A 51 13.96 5.60 7.68
N GLU A 52 14.02 4.31 7.44
CA GLU A 52 14.26 3.77 6.10
C GLU A 52 13.09 4.05 5.16
N LEU A 53 11.84 3.93 5.65
CA LEU A 53 10.65 4.24 4.86
C LEU A 53 10.60 5.72 4.49
N ALA A 54 10.89 6.63 5.42
CA ALA A 54 10.97 8.06 5.13
C ALA A 54 12.05 8.37 4.09
N GLY A 55 13.21 7.71 4.18
CA GLY A 55 14.28 7.81 3.17
C GLY A 55 13.82 7.31 1.80
N ARG A 56 13.13 6.18 1.76
CA ARG A 56 12.60 5.60 0.52
C ARG A 56 11.58 6.49 -0.17
N ILE A 57 10.69 7.09 0.61
CA ILE A 57 9.66 8.01 0.10
C ILE A 57 10.31 9.25 -0.54
N ARG A 58 11.35 9.83 0.08
CA ARG A 58 12.05 11.00 -0.44
C ARG A 58 12.73 10.77 -1.80
N LEU A 59 13.17 9.53 -2.06
CA LEU A 59 13.79 9.16 -3.34
C LEU A 59 12.78 9.05 -4.48
N GLY A 60 11.49 8.92 -4.18
CA GLY A 60 10.45 8.82 -5.17
C GLY A 60 10.55 7.56 -6.04
N ARG A 61 10.17 7.70 -7.32
CA ARG A 61 10.26 6.60 -8.29
C ARG A 61 11.70 6.33 -8.68
N MET A 62 12.07 5.07 -8.69
CA MET A 62 13.37 4.57 -9.11
C MET A 62 13.20 3.48 -10.16
N ASP A 63 14.11 3.39 -11.10
CA ASP A 63 14.21 2.25 -11.98
C ASP A 63 14.66 0.98 -11.21
N ARG A 64 14.54 -0.17 -11.85
CA ARG A 64 14.87 -1.46 -11.24
C ARG A 64 16.33 -1.56 -10.79
N LYS A 65 17.24 -0.94 -11.53
CA LYS A 65 18.68 -0.96 -11.22
C LYS A 65 18.98 -0.10 -9.99
N ALA A 66 18.49 1.14 -9.98
CA ALA A 66 18.63 2.05 -8.86
C ALA A 66 18.01 1.49 -7.58
N GLN A 67 16.84 0.84 -7.68
CA GLN A 67 16.19 0.16 -6.57
C GLN A 67 17.05 -0.98 -6.02
N SER A 68 17.67 -1.78 -6.89
CA SER A 68 18.55 -2.86 -6.46
C SER A 68 19.78 -2.35 -5.73
N VAL A 69 20.42 -1.30 -6.24
CA VAL A 69 21.58 -0.64 -5.61
C VAL A 69 21.19 -0.07 -4.25
N TRP A 70 20.11 0.70 -4.20
CA TRP A 70 19.60 1.28 -2.95
C TRP A 70 19.36 0.19 -1.88
N ARG A 71 18.70 -0.91 -2.24
CA ARG A 71 18.42 -2.02 -1.31
C ARG A 71 19.71 -2.66 -0.79
N ALA A 72 20.70 -2.85 -1.65
CA ALA A 72 21.99 -3.42 -1.26
C ALA A 72 22.73 -2.51 -0.27
N GLU A 73 22.76 -1.21 -0.53
CA GLU A 73 23.38 -0.21 0.34
C GLU A 73 22.68 -0.11 1.69
N ARG A 74 21.34 0.00 1.69
CA ARG A 74 20.57 0.08 2.93
C ARG A 74 20.69 -1.19 3.76
N LYS A 75 20.65 -2.38 3.12
CA LYS A 75 20.87 -3.65 3.82
C LYS A 75 22.24 -3.67 4.49
N ARG A 76 23.29 -3.20 3.82
CA ARG A 76 24.64 -3.15 4.37
C ARG A 76 24.70 -2.22 5.59
N ALA A 77 24.16 -1.00 5.48
CA ALA A 77 24.10 -0.04 6.57
C ALA A 77 23.29 -0.55 7.78
N LEU A 78 22.14 -1.17 7.55
CA LEU A 78 21.31 -1.75 8.61
C LEU A 78 21.95 -2.97 9.26
N THR A 79 22.73 -3.76 8.52
CA THR A 79 23.45 -4.91 9.08
C THR A 79 24.47 -4.48 10.12
N ALA A 80 25.09 -3.32 9.95
CA ALA A 80 26.06 -2.78 10.90
C ALA A 80 25.46 -2.42 12.26
N VAL A 81 24.17 -2.07 12.31
CA VAL A 81 23.47 -1.63 13.54
C VAL A 81 22.46 -2.66 14.08
N SER A 82 22.21 -3.74 13.34
CA SER A 82 21.27 -4.78 13.74
C SER A 82 21.82 -6.17 13.42
N SER A 83 21.24 -6.85 12.46
CA SER A 83 21.73 -8.11 11.89
C SER A 83 21.37 -8.21 10.41
N SER A 84 22.04 -9.06 9.67
CA SER A 84 21.75 -9.27 8.24
C SER A 84 20.32 -9.75 7.99
N ARG A 85 19.75 -10.53 8.93
CA ARG A 85 18.36 -11.01 8.89
C ARG A 85 17.37 -9.86 9.05
N TRP A 86 17.54 -9.03 10.09
CA TRP A 86 16.70 -7.86 10.34
C TRP A 86 16.86 -6.81 9.25
N ALA A 87 18.07 -6.54 8.81
CA ALA A 87 18.34 -5.65 7.70
C ALA A 87 17.61 -6.08 6.42
N GLY A 88 17.64 -7.38 6.11
CA GLY A 88 16.91 -7.94 4.96
C GLY A 88 15.39 -7.84 5.10
N ALA A 89 14.85 -8.07 6.30
CA ALA A 89 13.43 -7.95 6.57
C ALA A 89 12.96 -6.48 6.47
N ILE A 90 13.68 -5.55 7.09
CA ILE A 90 13.34 -4.12 7.08
C ILE A 90 13.38 -3.57 5.65
N THR A 91 14.45 -3.83 4.88
CA THR A 91 14.56 -3.31 3.51
C THR A 91 13.48 -3.84 2.59
N ARG A 92 13.05 -5.09 2.78
CA ARG A 92 11.93 -5.67 2.03
C ARG A 92 10.61 -5.04 2.43
N ALA A 93 10.32 -4.98 3.74
CA ALA A 93 9.08 -4.39 4.24
C ALA A 93 8.91 -2.92 3.85
N VAL A 94 10.01 -2.15 3.83
CA VAL A 94 10.02 -0.75 3.37
C VAL A 94 9.64 -0.64 1.90
N GLU A 95 10.22 -1.47 1.05
CA GLU A 95 9.90 -1.44 -0.38
C GLU A 95 8.46 -1.89 -0.64
N ASP A 96 8.01 -2.96 0.01
CA ASP A 96 6.64 -3.46 -0.12
C ASP A 96 5.62 -2.40 0.32
N GLN A 97 5.90 -1.69 1.42
CA GLN A 97 5.03 -0.61 1.91
C GLN A 97 5.02 0.60 0.96
N TYR A 98 6.18 0.97 0.41
CA TYR A 98 6.27 2.03 -0.59
C TYR A 98 5.45 1.69 -1.84
N GLN A 99 5.59 0.48 -2.37
CA GLN A 99 4.85 0.03 -3.55
C GLN A 99 3.35 -0.05 -3.29
N LEU A 100 2.95 -0.47 -2.10
CA LEU A 100 1.54 -0.47 -1.69
C LEU A 100 0.97 0.95 -1.65
N GLY A 101 1.70 1.89 -1.05
CA GLY A 101 1.31 3.30 -1.02
C GLY A 101 1.18 3.92 -2.41
N MET A 102 2.12 3.63 -3.30
CA MET A 102 2.07 4.13 -4.69
C MET A 102 0.88 3.58 -5.46
N ARG A 103 0.52 2.30 -5.27
CA ARG A 103 -0.68 1.70 -5.88
C ARG A 103 -1.96 2.32 -5.34
N ALA A 104 -2.04 2.50 -4.02
CA ALA A 104 -3.20 3.14 -3.39
C ALA A 104 -3.39 4.59 -3.87
N LEU A 105 -2.28 5.34 -3.98
CA LEU A 105 -2.31 6.70 -4.51
C LEU A 105 -2.75 6.73 -5.97
N GLY A 106 -2.24 5.82 -6.80
CA GLY A 106 -2.65 5.70 -8.21
C GLY A 106 -4.14 5.40 -8.36
N ALA A 107 -4.68 4.48 -7.56
CA ALA A 107 -6.11 4.19 -7.55
C ALA A 107 -6.93 5.42 -7.14
N HIS A 108 -6.52 6.12 -6.08
CA HIS A 108 -7.21 7.32 -5.62
C HIS A 108 -7.22 8.45 -6.66
N VAL A 109 -6.08 8.66 -7.36
CA VAL A 109 -6.02 9.63 -8.47
C VAL A 109 -6.95 9.23 -9.60
N GLY A 110 -7.02 7.95 -9.95
CA GLY A 110 -7.96 7.45 -10.96
C GLY A 110 -9.41 7.67 -10.57
N ASP A 111 -9.78 7.42 -9.32
CA ASP A 111 -11.13 7.66 -8.80
C ASP A 111 -11.50 9.16 -8.88
N LEU A 112 -10.57 10.04 -8.52
CA LEU A 112 -10.78 11.50 -8.61
C LEU A 112 -10.94 11.95 -10.06
N GLN A 113 -10.13 11.44 -10.98
CA GLN A 113 -10.25 11.75 -12.41
C GLN A 113 -11.63 11.34 -12.96
N SER A 114 -12.08 10.12 -12.63
CA SER A 114 -13.42 9.65 -13.03
C SER A 114 -14.53 10.50 -12.42
N ALA A 115 -14.38 10.94 -11.17
CA ALA A 115 -15.34 11.84 -10.53
C ALA A 115 -15.41 13.21 -11.24
N ILE A 116 -14.25 13.76 -11.62
CA ILE A 116 -14.17 15.03 -12.38
C ILE A 116 -14.89 14.88 -13.72
N GLU A 117 -14.60 13.83 -14.48
CA GLU A 117 -15.25 13.56 -15.77
C GLU A 117 -16.78 13.49 -15.65
N ILE A 118 -17.29 12.81 -14.61
CA ILE A 118 -18.73 12.73 -14.34
C ILE A 118 -19.31 14.12 -14.03
N LEU A 119 -18.61 14.92 -13.23
CA LEU A 119 -19.06 16.27 -12.90
C LEU A 119 -19.04 17.20 -14.12
N GLU A 120 -18.02 17.13 -14.93
CA GLU A 120 -17.92 17.90 -16.19
C GLU A 120 -19.06 17.55 -17.14
N GLN A 121 -19.36 16.26 -17.31
CA GLN A 121 -20.50 15.80 -18.11
C GLN A 121 -21.83 16.36 -17.56
N ARG A 122 -22.02 16.35 -16.23
CA ARG A 122 -23.23 16.91 -15.61
C ARG A 122 -23.34 18.43 -15.79
N CYS A 123 -22.24 19.14 -15.71
CA CYS A 123 -22.20 20.58 -15.91
C CYS A 123 -22.47 20.97 -17.38
N ALA A 124 -22.16 20.11 -18.33
CA ALA A 124 -22.42 20.33 -19.75
C ALA A 124 -23.90 20.11 -20.15
N LEU A 125 -24.71 19.47 -19.30
CA LEU A 125 -26.13 19.24 -19.55
C LEU A 125 -26.93 20.54 -19.44
N ARG A 126 -27.89 20.73 -20.35
CA ARG A 126 -28.86 21.82 -20.26
C ARG A 126 -29.95 21.50 -19.22
N PRO A 127 -30.63 22.52 -18.67
CA PRO A 127 -31.75 22.29 -17.77
C PRO A 127 -32.80 21.39 -18.41
N GLY A 128 -33.09 20.24 -17.78
CA GLY A 128 -34.05 19.25 -18.27
C GLY A 128 -33.45 18.08 -19.06
N GLU A 129 -32.17 18.11 -19.39
CA GLU A 129 -31.45 16.97 -19.97
C GLU A 129 -30.93 16.01 -18.89
N THR A 130 -31.06 14.72 -19.12
CA THR A 130 -30.45 13.68 -18.28
C THR A 130 -29.25 13.08 -19.01
N ALA A 131 -28.17 12.85 -18.29
CA ALA A 131 -27.02 12.15 -18.85
C ALA A 131 -27.45 10.82 -19.45
N ALA A 132 -27.12 10.58 -20.72
CA ALA A 132 -27.38 9.30 -21.37
C ALA A 132 -26.71 8.20 -20.55
N ALA A 133 -27.50 7.19 -20.16
CA ALA A 133 -26.96 6.04 -19.48
C ALA A 133 -26.07 5.28 -20.46
N ASP A 134 -24.80 5.11 -20.10
CA ASP A 134 -23.83 4.31 -20.84
C ASP A 134 -24.40 2.89 -21.04
N THR A 135 -24.93 2.63 -22.23
CA THR A 135 -25.34 1.32 -22.71
C THR A 135 -24.19 0.68 -23.49
N SER A 136 -23.04 0.56 -22.88
CA SER A 136 -21.95 -0.25 -23.40
C SER A 136 -21.73 -1.42 -22.45
N GLY A 137 -22.49 -2.44 -22.65
CA GLY A 137 -22.38 -3.71 -21.97
C GLY A 137 -22.95 -4.81 -22.85
N ASP A 138 -22.14 -5.23 -23.79
CA ASP A 138 -22.29 -6.53 -24.44
C ASP A 138 -20.99 -7.31 -24.22
#